data_a3c6b460b6a88822d3a191778737f926
#
_entry.id   a3c6b460b6a88822d3a191778737f926
#
_cell.length_a   1.000
_cell.length_b   1.000
_cell.length_c   1.000
_cell.angle_alpha   90.00
_cell.angle_beta   90.00
_cell.angle_gamma   90.00
#
_symmetry.space_group_name_H-M   'P 1'
#
loop_
_entity.id
_entity.type
_entity.pdbx_description
1 polymer ?
#
loop_
_entity_poly.entity_id
_entity_poly.type
_entity_poly.pdbx_seq_one_letter_code
_entity_poly.pdbx_strand_id
1 'polypeptide(L)'
;MEFTKLKTSLECLGYTVSEFNDAEEATKYLANQLSDRTIGIGGSVTVEEMKLYDALVSHNDVYWHMRLPENMSAMEVRKRANQSEFYISSVNGIAETGEIINIDNTGNRVSAISFGHDKVYLIIGENKVASSYEEALGRARNIAAPLNAKRLGVKTPCAIKGDKCYDCKSPQRICRNFSVLWEKPTGSEYEVILIHEKLGY
;
A
#
# COMPACT_ATOMS: atom_id res chain seq x y z
N MET A 1 -16.15 3.41 -10.72
CA MET A 1 -16.27 4.58 -9.78
C MET A 1 -15.59 5.76 -10.44
N GLU A 2 -16.09 6.98 -10.29
CA GLU A 2 -15.36 8.15 -10.77
C GLU A 2 -14.45 8.71 -9.67
N PHE A 3 -13.20 9.03 -10.00
CA PHE A 3 -12.22 9.53 -9.05
C PHE A 3 -12.09 11.06 -9.01
N THR A 4 -12.95 11.79 -9.73
CA THR A 4 -12.84 13.25 -9.90
C THR A 4 -12.66 14.00 -8.57
N LYS A 5 -13.52 13.71 -7.58
CA LYS A 5 -13.45 14.36 -6.26
C LYS A 5 -12.16 13.99 -5.52
N LEU A 6 -11.82 12.70 -5.47
CA LEU A 6 -10.60 12.19 -4.82
C LEU A 6 -9.35 12.79 -5.45
N LYS A 7 -9.27 12.80 -6.78
CA LYS A 7 -8.15 13.37 -7.52
C LYS A 7 -7.93 14.85 -7.19
N THR A 8 -9.02 15.64 -7.25
CA THR A 8 -8.96 17.07 -6.86
C THR A 8 -8.48 17.24 -5.42
N SER A 9 -9.01 16.45 -4.47
CA SER A 9 -8.58 16.51 -3.07
C SER A 9 -7.09 16.18 -2.91
N LEU A 10 -6.62 15.11 -3.53
CA LEU A 10 -5.21 14.69 -3.44
C LEU A 10 -4.26 15.72 -4.07
N GLU A 11 -4.61 16.28 -5.22
CA GLU A 11 -3.81 17.32 -5.88
C GLU A 11 -3.71 18.59 -5.00
N CYS A 12 -4.81 19.00 -4.36
CA CYS A 12 -4.82 20.10 -3.38
C CYS A 12 -3.94 19.82 -2.15
N LEU A 13 -3.80 18.53 -1.75
CA LEU A 13 -2.95 18.08 -0.65
C LEU A 13 -1.50 17.80 -1.09
N GLY A 14 -1.12 18.18 -2.32
CA GLY A 14 0.24 18.15 -2.83
C GLY A 14 0.69 16.82 -3.45
N TYR A 15 -0.20 15.85 -3.62
CA TYR A 15 0.10 14.59 -4.32
C TYR A 15 0.09 14.78 -5.84
N THR A 16 0.97 14.10 -6.55
CA THR A 16 0.78 13.82 -7.97
C THR A 16 -0.22 12.67 -8.11
N VAL A 17 -1.15 12.76 -9.04
CA VAL A 17 -2.18 11.73 -9.25
C VAL A 17 -2.19 11.27 -10.70
N SER A 18 -2.04 9.97 -10.89
CA SER A 18 -2.18 9.29 -12.18
C SER A 18 -3.35 8.31 -12.11
N GLU A 19 -4.11 8.21 -13.20
CA GLU A 19 -5.38 7.46 -13.25
C GLU A 19 -5.36 6.51 -14.44
N PHE A 20 -5.74 5.25 -14.23
CA PHE A 20 -5.68 4.17 -15.21
C PHE A 20 -6.97 3.33 -15.19
N ASN A 21 -7.33 2.78 -16.36
CA ASN A 21 -8.51 1.95 -16.48
C ASN A 21 -8.35 0.58 -15.80
N ASP A 22 -7.14 0.03 -15.84
CA ASP A 22 -6.84 -1.29 -15.29
C ASP A 22 -5.40 -1.41 -14.77
N ALA A 23 -5.14 -2.56 -14.14
CA ALA A 23 -3.85 -2.90 -13.56
C ALA A 23 -2.73 -3.02 -14.61
N GLU A 24 -3.06 -3.44 -15.83
CA GLU A 24 -2.08 -3.62 -16.89
C GLU A 24 -1.54 -2.28 -17.40
N GLU A 25 -2.42 -1.30 -17.62
CA GLU A 25 -2.01 0.07 -18.00
C GLU A 25 -1.12 0.71 -16.93
N ALA A 26 -1.54 0.62 -15.65
CA ALA A 26 -0.75 1.14 -14.53
C ALA A 26 0.61 0.44 -14.39
N THR A 27 0.67 -0.87 -14.60
CA THR A 27 1.93 -1.63 -14.57
C THR A 27 2.88 -1.21 -15.68
N LYS A 28 2.38 -1.05 -16.91
CA LYS A 28 3.17 -0.55 -18.06
C LYS A 28 3.69 0.87 -17.81
N TYR A 29 2.85 1.73 -17.25
CA TYR A 29 3.27 3.08 -16.88
C TYR A 29 4.43 3.06 -15.90
N LEU A 30 4.31 2.33 -14.79
CA LEU A 30 5.35 2.25 -13.77
C LEU A 30 6.63 1.60 -14.29
N ALA A 31 6.54 0.55 -15.10
CA ALA A 31 7.70 -0.11 -15.71
C ALA A 31 8.46 0.82 -16.66
N ASN A 32 7.76 1.70 -17.38
CA ASN A 32 8.39 2.71 -18.27
C ASN A 32 9.01 3.88 -17.49
N GLN A 33 8.52 4.21 -16.30
CA GLN A 33 9.05 5.29 -15.46
C GLN A 33 10.25 4.88 -14.62
N LEU A 34 10.37 3.59 -14.32
CA LEU A 34 11.32 3.05 -13.35
C LEU A 34 12.34 2.14 -14.05
N SER A 35 13.55 2.66 -14.26
CA SER A 35 14.69 1.93 -14.80
C SER A 35 15.97 2.32 -14.09
N ASP A 36 16.84 1.35 -13.85
CA ASP A 36 18.12 1.49 -13.16
C ASP A 36 18.00 2.14 -11.77
N ARG A 37 17.01 1.67 -10.98
CA ARG A 37 16.67 2.17 -9.64
C ARG A 37 16.72 1.10 -8.57
N THR A 38 16.91 1.55 -7.34
CA THR A 38 16.62 0.72 -6.17
C THR A 38 15.17 0.95 -5.74
N ILE A 39 14.37 -0.14 -5.69
CA ILE A 39 12.94 -0.09 -5.42
C ILE A 39 12.58 -0.98 -4.25
N GLY A 40 12.00 -0.40 -3.20
CA GLY A 40 11.38 -1.13 -2.11
C GLY A 40 9.90 -1.37 -2.36
N ILE A 41 9.42 -2.58 -2.11
CA ILE A 41 7.98 -2.88 -2.19
C ILE A 41 7.45 -3.31 -0.82
N GLY A 42 6.39 -2.64 -0.37
CA GLY A 42 5.63 -3.03 0.81
C GLY A 42 4.86 -4.33 0.63
N GLY A 43 4.51 -5.00 1.72
CA GLY A 43 3.61 -6.16 1.65
C GLY A 43 2.24 -5.73 1.11
N SER A 44 1.89 -6.17 -0.10
CA SER A 44 0.69 -5.74 -0.80
C SER A 44 0.16 -6.80 -1.74
N VAL A 45 -1.08 -7.21 -1.52
CA VAL A 45 -1.81 -8.09 -2.43
C VAL A 45 -2.14 -7.36 -3.74
N THR A 46 -2.44 -6.07 -3.68
CA THR A 46 -2.63 -5.22 -4.88
C THR A 46 -1.43 -5.30 -5.83
N VAL A 47 -0.22 -5.10 -5.31
CA VAL A 47 1.01 -5.16 -6.12
C VAL A 47 1.26 -6.57 -6.67
N GLU A 48 0.86 -7.60 -5.92
CA GLU A 48 0.98 -9.01 -6.35
C GLU A 48 0.01 -9.32 -7.49
N GLU A 49 -1.26 -8.92 -7.38
CA GLU A 49 -2.27 -9.10 -8.41
C GLU A 49 -1.90 -8.39 -9.73
N MET A 50 -1.28 -7.21 -9.65
CA MET A 50 -0.75 -6.47 -10.79
C MET A 50 0.47 -7.13 -11.44
N LYS A 51 1.12 -8.10 -10.79
CA LYS A 51 2.41 -8.68 -11.22
C LYS A 51 3.51 -7.62 -11.41
N LEU A 52 3.42 -6.51 -10.68
CA LEU A 52 4.31 -5.36 -10.84
C LEU A 52 5.77 -5.71 -10.53
N TYR A 53 6.04 -6.60 -9.57
CA TYR A 53 7.39 -7.07 -9.28
C TYR A 53 8.06 -7.67 -10.53
N ASP A 54 7.35 -8.52 -11.27
CA ASP A 54 7.90 -9.21 -12.44
C ASP A 54 8.21 -8.22 -13.58
N ALA A 55 7.43 -7.14 -13.68
CA ALA A 55 7.66 -6.09 -14.66
C ALA A 55 8.86 -5.17 -14.31
N LEU A 56 9.22 -5.06 -13.02
CA LEU A 56 10.27 -4.15 -12.55
C LEU A 56 11.64 -4.82 -12.38
N VAL A 57 11.67 -6.10 -11.99
CA VAL A 57 12.89 -6.78 -11.54
C VAL A 57 13.96 -6.96 -12.62
N SER A 58 13.58 -6.94 -13.90
CA SER A 58 14.52 -7.07 -15.02
C SER A 58 15.39 -5.82 -15.27
N HIS A 59 14.98 -4.67 -14.76
CA HIS A 59 15.63 -3.37 -15.02
C HIS A 59 15.93 -2.58 -13.74
N ASN A 60 15.69 -3.16 -12.55
CA ASN A 60 15.85 -2.49 -11.27
C ASN A 60 16.32 -3.44 -10.17
N ASP A 61 16.94 -2.90 -9.13
CA ASP A 61 17.22 -3.61 -7.89
C ASP A 61 15.96 -3.59 -6.99
N VAL A 62 15.14 -4.63 -7.04
CA VAL A 62 13.84 -4.67 -6.35
C VAL A 62 13.90 -5.49 -5.06
N TYR A 63 13.57 -4.85 -3.93
CA TYR A 63 13.50 -5.48 -2.61
C TYR A 63 12.06 -5.68 -2.15
N TRP A 64 11.58 -6.91 -2.21
CA TRP A 64 10.23 -7.28 -1.78
C TRP A 64 10.22 -8.55 -0.92
N HIS A 65 9.83 -8.45 0.32
CA HIS A 65 9.84 -9.58 1.24
C HIS A 65 8.80 -10.69 0.93
N MET A 66 7.94 -10.49 -0.07
CA MET A 66 7.07 -11.54 -0.64
C MET A 66 7.75 -12.30 -1.80
N ARG A 67 8.93 -11.87 -2.21
CA ARG A 67 9.83 -12.50 -3.21
C ARG A 67 11.24 -12.46 -2.65
N LEU A 68 11.59 -13.46 -1.82
CA LEU A 68 12.88 -13.50 -1.12
C LEU A 68 13.98 -14.00 -2.05
N PRO A 69 15.11 -13.28 -2.17
CA PRO A 69 16.35 -13.84 -2.71
C PRO A 69 16.85 -15.00 -1.83
N GLU A 70 17.53 -15.97 -2.44
CA GLU A 70 17.99 -17.19 -1.75
C GLU A 70 18.84 -16.92 -0.51
N ASN A 71 19.61 -15.82 -0.49
CA ASN A 71 20.60 -15.50 0.55
C ASN A 71 20.15 -14.40 1.52
N MET A 72 18.85 -14.05 1.54
CA MET A 72 18.33 -12.97 2.41
C MET A 72 17.13 -13.41 3.23
N SER A 73 17.14 -13.07 4.51
CA SER A 73 15.96 -13.18 5.35
C SER A 73 14.91 -12.10 5.01
N ALA A 74 13.64 -12.38 5.32
CA ALA A 74 12.57 -11.41 5.12
C ALA A 74 12.80 -10.07 5.87
N MET A 75 13.53 -10.11 6.99
CA MET A 75 13.86 -8.89 7.74
C MET A 75 14.94 -8.07 7.03
N GLU A 76 15.95 -8.70 6.45
CA GLU A 76 16.98 -8.01 5.66
C GLU A 76 16.40 -7.37 4.42
N VAL A 77 15.53 -8.10 3.70
CA VAL A 77 14.81 -7.53 2.54
C VAL A 77 13.96 -6.33 2.93
N ARG A 78 13.24 -6.38 4.07
CA ARG A 78 12.48 -5.21 4.56
C ARG A 78 13.39 -4.02 4.88
N LYS A 79 14.56 -4.25 5.49
CA LYS A 79 15.53 -3.19 5.77
C LYS A 79 16.05 -2.55 4.50
N ARG A 80 16.40 -3.35 3.48
CA ARG A 80 16.82 -2.84 2.17
C ARG A 80 15.70 -2.10 1.46
N ALA A 81 14.47 -2.64 1.49
CA ALA A 81 13.31 -1.95 0.94
C ALA A 81 13.09 -0.57 1.57
N ASN A 82 13.35 -0.41 2.87
CA ASN A 82 13.25 0.88 3.57
C ASN A 82 14.43 1.84 3.30
N GLN A 83 15.46 1.40 2.56
CA GLN A 83 16.64 2.19 2.19
C GLN A 83 16.71 2.46 0.67
N SER A 84 15.72 2.00 -0.09
CA SER A 84 15.68 2.19 -1.54
C SER A 84 15.34 3.63 -1.90
N GLU A 85 15.75 4.05 -3.11
CA GLU A 85 15.39 5.37 -3.67
C GLU A 85 13.87 5.52 -3.79
N PHE A 86 13.19 4.50 -4.32
CA PHE A 86 11.76 4.52 -4.53
C PHE A 86 11.05 3.46 -3.70
N TYR A 87 9.83 3.78 -3.26
CA TYR A 87 9.02 2.84 -2.51
C TYR A 87 7.62 2.70 -3.12
N ILE A 88 7.21 1.46 -3.30
CA ILE A 88 5.89 1.13 -3.87
C ILE A 88 5.06 0.40 -2.80
N SER A 89 3.85 0.86 -2.61
CA SER A 89 2.90 0.20 -1.70
C SER A 89 1.46 0.43 -2.15
N SER A 90 0.54 -0.20 -1.44
CA SER A 90 -0.87 0.13 -1.48
C SER A 90 -1.34 0.57 -0.10
N VAL A 91 -2.59 0.96 0.00
CA VAL A 91 -3.20 1.49 1.23
C VAL A 91 -4.31 0.55 1.75
N ASN A 92 -4.70 0.70 3.02
CA ASN A 92 -5.82 -0.04 3.57
C ASN A 92 -7.17 0.67 3.39
N GLY A 93 -7.15 1.97 3.18
CA GLY A 93 -8.29 2.81 2.84
C GLY A 93 -7.85 4.21 2.49
N ILE A 94 -8.65 4.89 1.69
CA ILE A 94 -8.48 6.30 1.34
C ILE A 94 -9.85 6.97 1.32
N ALA A 95 -9.94 8.16 1.90
CA ALA A 95 -11.14 8.97 1.85
C ALA A 95 -11.16 9.84 0.58
N GLU A 96 -12.34 10.13 0.03
CA GLU A 96 -12.47 11.10 -1.07
C GLU A 96 -11.99 12.51 -0.70
N THR A 97 -11.85 12.80 0.60
CA THR A 97 -11.25 14.02 1.14
C THR A 97 -9.73 14.00 1.17
N GLY A 98 -9.10 12.84 0.87
CA GLY A 98 -7.66 12.69 0.62
C GLY A 98 -6.88 12.01 1.75
N GLU A 99 -7.48 11.70 2.91
CA GLU A 99 -6.79 11.01 4.00
C GLU A 99 -6.46 9.56 3.63
N ILE A 100 -5.19 9.19 3.75
CA ILE A 100 -4.67 7.86 3.41
C ILE A 100 -4.40 7.07 4.69
N ILE A 101 -5.01 5.89 4.80
CA ILE A 101 -5.02 5.10 6.02
C ILE A 101 -4.27 3.79 5.83
N ASN A 102 -3.34 3.50 6.75
CA ASN A 102 -2.59 2.27 6.79
C ASN A 102 -2.57 1.63 8.19
N ILE A 103 -2.75 0.30 8.21
CA ILE A 103 -2.59 -0.55 9.39
C ILE A 103 -1.45 -1.53 9.10
N ASP A 104 -0.50 -1.67 10.03
CA ASP A 104 0.69 -2.48 9.84
C ASP A 104 1.00 -3.36 11.07
N ASN A 105 1.76 -4.41 10.86
CA ASN A 105 2.25 -5.31 11.92
C ASN A 105 3.67 -4.98 12.33
N THR A 106 4.60 -5.02 11.38
CA THR A 106 6.03 -4.86 11.61
C THR A 106 6.43 -3.38 11.68
N GLY A 107 5.63 -2.50 11.06
CA GLY A 107 5.90 -1.07 10.99
C GLY A 107 6.73 -0.66 9.75
N ASN A 108 7.26 -1.63 9.00
CA ASN A 108 8.12 -1.35 7.85
C ASN A 108 7.41 -0.59 6.73
N ARG A 109 6.14 -0.92 6.46
CA ARG A 109 5.37 -0.26 5.41
C ARG A 109 4.97 1.17 5.79
N VAL A 110 4.47 1.37 7.00
CA VAL A 110 4.09 2.71 7.47
C VAL A 110 5.29 3.63 7.65
N SER A 111 6.46 3.12 8.10
CA SER A 111 7.68 3.92 8.18
C SER A 111 8.20 4.33 6.80
N ALA A 112 8.24 3.40 5.85
CA ALA A 112 8.67 3.66 4.48
C ALA A 112 7.73 4.63 3.74
N ILE A 113 6.42 4.49 3.91
CA ILE A 113 5.46 5.44 3.34
C ILE A 113 5.65 6.84 3.93
N SER A 114 6.11 6.98 5.18
CA SER A 114 6.20 8.27 5.85
C SER A 114 7.52 8.99 5.63
N PHE A 115 8.63 8.27 5.40
CA PHE A 115 9.95 8.88 5.34
C PHE A 115 11.01 7.96 4.74
N GLY A 116 12.01 8.56 4.07
CA GLY A 116 13.29 7.93 3.74
C GLY A 116 13.50 7.62 2.25
N HIS A 117 12.52 7.88 1.40
CA HIS A 117 12.59 7.65 -0.05
C HIS A 117 12.52 8.97 -0.83
N ASP A 118 13.12 9.01 -2.00
CA ASP A 118 13.00 10.15 -2.91
C ASP A 118 11.56 10.27 -3.42
N LYS A 119 10.96 9.12 -3.78
CA LYS A 119 9.56 9.07 -4.23
C LYS A 119 8.83 7.82 -3.74
N VAL A 120 7.58 8.01 -3.35
CA VAL A 120 6.65 6.97 -2.91
C VAL A 120 5.48 6.85 -3.91
N TYR A 121 5.23 5.64 -4.38
CA TYR A 121 4.08 5.31 -5.21
C TYR A 121 3.03 4.57 -4.39
N LEU A 122 1.82 5.11 -4.34
CA LEU A 122 0.68 4.52 -3.64
C LEU A 122 -0.35 4.02 -4.64
N ILE A 123 -0.44 2.70 -4.80
CA ILE A 123 -1.33 2.06 -5.78
C ILE A 123 -2.67 1.74 -5.13
N ILE A 124 -3.75 2.24 -5.71
CA ILE A 124 -5.08 2.24 -5.11
C ILE A 124 -6.12 1.76 -6.13
N GLY A 125 -6.66 0.56 -5.92
CA GLY A 125 -7.83 0.09 -6.64
C GLY A 125 -9.12 0.75 -6.12
N GLU A 126 -10.13 0.87 -6.97
CA GLU A 126 -11.41 1.54 -6.67
C GLU A 126 -12.10 1.03 -5.40
N ASN A 127 -11.90 -0.26 -5.06
CA ASN A 127 -12.46 -0.87 -3.85
C ASN A 127 -11.89 -0.32 -2.53
N LYS A 128 -10.88 0.55 -2.57
CA LYS A 128 -10.25 1.12 -1.37
C LYS A 128 -10.71 2.53 -1.05
N VAL A 129 -11.46 3.14 -1.95
CA VAL A 129 -11.98 4.50 -1.80
C VAL A 129 -13.26 4.47 -0.96
N ALA A 130 -13.37 5.41 -0.05
CA ALA A 130 -14.53 5.64 0.80
C ALA A 130 -14.94 7.12 0.77
N SER A 131 -16.21 7.41 1.01
CA SER A 131 -16.75 8.76 0.90
C SER A 131 -16.27 9.73 1.98
N SER A 132 -15.83 9.20 3.14
CA SER A 132 -15.34 9.98 4.27
C SER A 132 -14.16 9.30 4.98
N TYR A 133 -13.49 10.07 5.84
CA TYR A 133 -12.43 9.56 6.70
C TYR A 133 -12.90 8.40 7.61
N GLU A 134 -14.09 8.54 8.21
CA GLU A 134 -14.65 7.52 9.11
C GLU A 134 -14.93 6.22 8.38
N GLU A 135 -15.43 6.30 7.16
CA GLU A 135 -15.67 5.12 6.31
C GLU A 135 -14.35 4.49 5.87
N ALA A 136 -13.36 5.29 5.47
CA ALA A 136 -12.02 4.79 5.11
C ALA A 136 -11.33 4.12 6.31
N LEU A 137 -11.46 4.69 7.51
CA LEU A 137 -10.99 4.08 8.76
C LEU A 137 -11.76 2.79 9.07
N GLY A 138 -13.08 2.83 8.93
CA GLY A 138 -13.96 1.67 9.08
C GLY A 138 -13.54 0.54 8.15
N ARG A 139 -13.28 0.86 6.89
CA ARG A 139 -12.79 -0.09 5.88
C ARG A 139 -11.44 -0.70 6.27
N ALA A 140 -10.47 0.14 6.63
CA ALA A 140 -9.13 -0.33 7.03
C ALA A 140 -9.19 -1.30 8.22
N ARG A 141 -10.02 -0.99 9.23
CA ARG A 141 -10.18 -1.80 10.44
C ARG A 141 -11.05 -3.04 10.26
N ASN A 142 -12.15 -2.93 9.52
CA ASN A 142 -13.17 -3.99 9.48
C ASN A 142 -13.11 -4.86 8.21
N ILE A 143 -12.40 -4.41 7.16
CA ILE A 143 -12.26 -5.15 5.91
C ILE A 143 -10.79 -5.54 5.68
N ALA A 144 -9.92 -4.57 5.47
CA ALA A 144 -8.54 -4.84 5.06
C ALA A 144 -7.73 -5.60 6.13
N ALA A 145 -7.77 -5.18 7.38
CA ALA A 145 -7.01 -5.85 8.45
C ALA A 145 -7.54 -7.27 8.75
N PRO A 146 -8.84 -7.56 8.84
CA PRO A 146 -9.38 -8.91 8.99
C PRO A 146 -9.03 -9.84 7.83
N LEU A 147 -9.17 -9.38 6.59
CA LEU A 147 -8.82 -10.17 5.40
C LEU A 147 -7.32 -10.51 5.37
N ASN A 148 -6.47 -9.54 5.69
CA ASN A 148 -5.03 -9.79 5.79
C ASN A 148 -4.69 -10.75 6.95
N ALA A 149 -5.35 -10.63 8.08
CA ALA A 149 -5.17 -11.55 9.21
C ALA A 149 -5.55 -12.99 8.81
N LYS A 150 -6.65 -13.15 8.07
CA LYS A 150 -7.09 -14.44 7.53
C LYS A 150 -6.07 -15.01 6.54
N ARG A 151 -5.58 -14.19 5.60
CA ARG A 151 -4.55 -14.59 4.62
C ARG A 151 -3.27 -15.07 5.31
N LEU A 152 -2.87 -14.42 6.39
CA LEU A 152 -1.67 -14.77 7.17
C LEU A 152 -1.88 -15.98 8.09
N GLY A 153 -3.09 -16.53 8.19
CA GLY A 153 -3.39 -17.71 9.00
C GLY A 153 -3.28 -17.49 10.51
N VAL A 154 -3.32 -16.23 10.98
CA VAL A 154 -3.21 -15.94 12.42
C VAL A 154 -4.51 -16.24 13.16
N LYS A 155 -4.39 -16.64 14.43
CA LYS A 155 -5.54 -17.03 15.28
C LYS A 155 -6.09 -15.82 16.05
N THR A 156 -6.54 -14.81 15.31
CA THR A 156 -7.25 -13.67 15.89
C THR A 156 -8.76 -13.80 15.69
N PRO A 157 -9.61 -13.19 16.54
CA PRO A 157 -11.07 -13.27 16.37
C PRO A 157 -11.55 -12.86 14.98
N CYS A 158 -10.98 -11.79 14.42
CA CYS A 158 -11.34 -11.31 13.09
C CYS A 158 -10.91 -12.27 11.96
N ALA A 159 -9.77 -12.94 12.10
CA ALA A 159 -9.32 -13.94 11.11
C ALA A 159 -10.16 -15.21 11.15
N ILE A 160 -10.59 -15.65 12.36
CA ILE A 160 -11.41 -16.84 12.55
C ILE A 160 -12.84 -16.62 12.06
N LYS A 161 -13.46 -15.49 12.44
CA LYS A 161 -14.85 -15.18 12.09
C LYS A 161 -14.98 -14.61 10.68
N GLY A 162 -13.97 -13.84 10.21
CA GLY A 162 -13.88 -13.31 8.86
C GLY A 162 -14.87 -12.18 8.55
N ASP A 163 -15.39 -11.49 9.57
CA ASP A 163 -16.46 -10.51 9.42
C ASP A 163 -16.04 -9.07 9.72
N LYS A 164 -15.40 -8.81 10.88
CA LYS A 164 -15.02 -7.45 11.30
C LYS A 164 -13.87 -7.44 12.31
N CYS A 165 -13.40 -6.26 12.68
CA CYS A 165 -12.46 -6.05 13.78
C CYS A 165 -13.19 -6.22 15.14
N TYR A 166 -12.54 -6.93 16.06
CA TYR A 166 -13.02 -7.17 17.43
C TYR A 166 -12.24 -6.38 18.49
N ASP A 167 -11.39 -5.45 18.05
CA ASP A 167 -10.48 -4.68 18.92
C ASP A 167 -9.72 -5.57 19.93
N CYS A 168 -9.30 -6.73 19.47
CA CYS A 168 -8.73 -7.78 20.31
C CYS A 168 -7.33 -7.41 20.84
N LYS A 169 -6.97 -8.02 21.97
CA LYS A 169 -5.60 -7.99 22.52
C LYS A 169 -4.85 -9.30 22.26
N SER A 170 -5.19 -10.01 21.18
CA SER A 170 -4.52 -11.26 20.81
C SER A 170 -3.01 -11.06 20.66
N PRO A 171 -2.16 -11.97 21.17
CA PRO A 171 -0.72 -11.92 20.95
C PRO A 171 -0.35 -12.06 19.47
N GLN A 172 -1.23 -12.65 18.65
CA GLN A 172 -1.07 -12.81 17.21
C GLN A 172 -1.69 -11.68 16.38
N ARG A 173 -2.14 -10.56 17.02
CA ARG A 173 -2.70 -9.43 16.27
C ARG A 173 -1.68 -8.84 15.30
N ILE A 174 -2.13 -8.52 14.09
CA ILE A 174 -1.30 -7.89 13.06
C ILE A 174 -1.54 -6.39 12.93
N CYS A 175 -2.56 -5.85 13.56
CA CYS A 175 -2.87 -4.41 13.60
C CYS A 175 -2.14 -3.75 14.79
N ARG A 176 -0.80 -3.62 14.69
CA ARG A 176 0.06 -3.10 15.77
C ARG A 176 0.44 -1.64 15.58
N ASN A 177 0.45 -1.19 14.34
CA ASN A 177 0.76 0.19 13.97
C ASN A 177 -0.36 0.72 13.08
N PHE A 178 -0.66 2.00 13.23
CA PHE A 178 -1.69 2.71 12.50
C PHE A 178 -1.15 4.08 12.09
N SER A 179 -1.27 4.43 10.82
CA SER A 179 -0.90 5.74 10.31
C SER A 179 -2.01 6.33 9.45
N VAL A 180 -2.12 7.66 9.53
CA VAL A 180 -2.93 8.47 8.63
C VAL A 180 -2.01 9.53 8.03
N LEU A 181 -1.98 9.62 6.71
CA LEU A 181 -1.45 10.79 6.03
C LEU A 181 -2.62 11.75 5.79
N TRP A 182 -2.56 12.91 6.41
CA TRP A 182 -3.53 14.00 6.24
C TRP A 182 -3.29 14.77 4.95
N GLU A 183 -2.01 14.92 4.61
CA GLU A 183 -1.53 15.51 3.36
C GLU A 183 -0.16 14.91 3.02
N LYS A 184 0.40 15.25 1.89
CA LYS A 184 1.69 14.75 1.41
C LYS A 184 2.81 15.14 2.38
N PRO A 185 3.57 14.17 2.95
CA PRO A 185 4.77 14.46 3.72
C PRO A 185 5.78 15.29 2.92
N THR A 186 6.46 16.22 3.57
CA THR A 186 7.37 17.20 2.92
C THR A 186 8.69 16.61 2.48
N GLY A 187 9.08 15.44 3.03
CA GLY A 187 10.42 14.85 2.84
C GLY A 187 10.59 14.02 1.58
N SER A 188 9.52 13.77 0.81
CA SER A 188 9.54 12.91 -0.38
C SER A 188 8.54 13.40 -1.41
N GLU A 189 8.70 12.95 -2.65
CA GLU A 189 7.65 13.04 -3.64
C GLU A 189 6.66 11.89 -3.50
N TYR A 190 5.39 12.12 -3.82
CA TYR A 190 4.36 11.08 -3.78
C TYR A 190 3.54 11.11 -5.05
N GLU A 191 3.33 9.91 -5.58
CA GLU A 191 2.40 9.71 -6.68
C GLU A 191 1.35 8.66 -6.29
N VAL A 192 0.09 9.07 -6.36
CA VAL A 192 -1.06 8.20 -6.14
C VAL A 192 -1.53 7.67 -7.49
N ILE A 193 -1.50 6.34 -7.62
CA ILE A 193 -1.92 5.61 -8.82
C ILE A 193 -3.33 5.07 -8.57
N LEU A 194 -4.32 5.72 -9.15
CA LEU A 194 -5.73 5.33 -9.09
C LEU A 194 -6.08 4.38 -10.22
N ILE A 195 -6.72 3.25 -9.91
CA ILE A 195 -7.03 2.22 -10.90
C ILE A 195 -8.52 1.87 -10.81
N HIS A 196 -9.22 1.95 -11.94
CA HIS A 196 -10.65 1.59 -12.09
C HIS A 196 -10.88 0.06 -12.05
N GLU A 197 -10.21 -0.59 -11.12
CA GLU A 197 -10.29 -2.02 -10.92
C GLU A 197 -10.23 -2.33 -9.42
N LYS A 198 -10.87 -3.43 -9.00
CA LYS A 198 -10.80 -3.91 -7.61
C LYS A 198 -9.51 -4.70 -7.43
N LEU A 199 -8.59 -4.18 -6.61
CA LEU A 199 -7.27 -4.76 -6.40
C LEU A 199 -6.97 -4.91 -4.90
N GLY A 200 -6.60 -6.11 -4.51
CA GLY A 200 -6.36 -6.47 -3.12
C GLY A 200 -7.60 -6.27 -2.24
N TYR A 201 -7.39 -5.90 -0.97
CA TYR A 201 -8.46 -5.67 0.01
C TYR A 201 -8.20 -4.49 0.92
#